data_625920592e94a5f4ba0db44ab864f8fd
#
_entry.id   625920592e94a5f4ba0db44ab864f8fd
#
_cell.length_a   1.000
_cell.length_b   1.000
_cell.length_c   1.000
_cell.angle_alpha   90.00
_cell.angle_beta   90.00
_cell.angle_gamma   90.00
#
_symmetry.space_group_name_H-M   'P 1'
#
loop_
_entity.id
_entity.type
_entity.pdbx_description
1 polymer ?
#
loop_
_entity_poly.entity_id
_entity_poly.type
_entity_poly.pdbx_seq_one_letter_code
_entity_poly.pdbx_strand_id
1 'polypeptide(L)'
;MFKRSCTLLESMPKVEVAKWLAKIDTVVFGTDDVLWKGNEPVDHAVEAFNLMKMKGKRTLIVSNNTILHSSELLKKAKKLGFNVEKEEVLTSGGLVVKYLKERGIEGKVLVCGSKGLELEVQDAGFNTDIENRDPEGNNALEHAMNTIKDPEVRVVLVGQDEQMDSRKMIVACNYLLNTEILFLATGMDNFANAGEYRIPDAYCMVQAIESVNHRKPIILGKPNPQILGDLASELKPESTLVIGNSLKSDILFANLCKFQSLLIGCENGKLTKIFKIIKEKDASKMDLVPDTFLSTLSPILGFMCTKVKTDDDKKKKS
;
A
#
# COMPACT_ATOMS: atom_id res chain seq x y z
N MET A 1 -6.55 0.14 22.95
CA MET A 1 -6.40 -1.07 23.79
C MET A 1 -5.05 -1.76 23.54
N PHE A 2 -4.66 -2.03 22.33
CA PHE A 2 -3.45 -2.79 21.95
C PHE A 2 -2.28 -1.96 21.42
N LYS A 3 -2.12 -0.73 21.81
CA LYS A 3 -1.15 0.18 21.16
C LYS A 3 0.27 -0.40 21.12
N ARG A 4 0.71 -0.75 19.88
CA ARG A 4 2.09 -1.19 19.55
C ARG A 4 2.61 -2.32 20.43
N SER A 5 1.72 -3.25 20.81
CA SER A 5 2.05 -4.36 21.71
C SER A 5 2.34 -5.67 20.99
N CYS A 6 2.06 -5.74 19.69
CA CYS A 6 2.17 -6.94 18.89
C CYS A 6 1.50 -8.16 19.56
N THR A 7 0.25 -7.98 20.00
CA THR A 7 -0.49 -9.01 20.74
C THR A 7 -1.05 -10.05 19.78
N LEU A 8 -0.82 -11.33 20.04
CA LEU A 8 -1.47 -12.43 19.30
C LEU A 8 -2.95 -12.48 19.68
N LEU A 9 -3.85 -12.22 18.73
CA LEU A 9 -5.29 -12.22 19.02
C LEU A 9 -5.84 -13.58 19.48
N GLU A 10 -5.27 -14.67 18.99
CA GLU A 10 -5.68 -16.03 19.38
C GLU A 10 -5.30 -16.38 20.83
N SER A 11 -4.35 -15.67 21.44
CA SER A 11 -4.00 -15.84 22.86
C SER A 11 -5.00 -15.18 23.81
N MET A 12 -5.95 -14.42 23.28
CA MET A 12 -6.93 -13.68 24.06
C MET A 12 -8.27 -14.42 24.13
N PRO A 13 -9.08 -14.16 25.18
CA PRO A 13 -10.45 -14.65 25.24
C PRO A 13 -11.26 -14.19 24.02
N LYS A 14 -11.89 -15.13 23.31
CA LYS A 14 -12.67 -14.83 22.09
C LYS A 14 -13.69 -13.71 22.28
N VAL A 15 -14.33 -13.65 23.46
CA VAL A 15 -15.31 -12.61 23.78
C VAL A 15 -14.67 -11.20 23.83
N GLU A 16 -13.44 -11.08 24.31
CA GLU A 16 -12.73 -9.79 24.35
C GLU A 16 -12.35 -9.32 22.96
N VAL A 17 -11.83 -10.23 22.12
CA VAL A 17 -11.54 -9.93 20.72
C VAL A 17 -12.83 -9.55 19.97
N ALA A 18 -13.92 -10.27 20.19
CA ALA A 18 -15.23 -9.95 19.60
C ALA A 18 -15.74 -8.56 20.02
N LYS A 19 -15.60 -8.20 21.30
CA LYS A 19 -15.93 -6.86 21.81
C LYS A 19 -15.08 -5.77 21.18
N TRP A 20 -13.80 -6.05 20.98
CA TRP A 20 -12.89 -5.11 20.31
C TRP A 20 -13.29 -4.94 18.84
N LEU A 21 -13.50 -6.03 18.10
CA LEU A 21 -13.95 -5.98 16.70
C LEU A 21 -15.32 -5.30 16.55
N ALA A 22 -16.21 -5.43 17.53
CA ALA A 22 -17.51 -4.76 17.50
C ALA A 22 -17.40 -3.23 17.53
N LYS A 23 -16.30 -2.67 18.09
CA LYS A 23 -16.04 -1.21 18.12
C LYS A 23 -15.39 -0.67 16.84
N ILE A 24 -14.98 -1.54 15.95
CA ILE A 24 -14.40 -1.15 14.66
C ILE A 24 -15.54 -0.84 13.69
N ASP A 25 -15.57 0.36 13.15
CA ASP A 25 -16.53 0.80 12.15
C ASP A 25 -15.98 0.63 10.73
N THR A 26 -14.68 0.91 10.55
CA THR A 26 -14.00 0.83 9.24
C THR A 26 -12.82 -0.13 9.29
N VAL A 27 -12.70 -0.96 8.25
CA VAL A 27 -11.56 -1.87 8.07
C VAL A 27 -10.91 -1.57 6.72
N VAL A 28 -9.61 -1.24 6.78
CA VAL A 28 -8.76 -0.97 5.62
C VAL A 28 -7.88 -2.19 5.38
N PHE A 29 -7.98 -2.77 4.21
CA PHE A 29 -7.19 -3.95 3.82
C PHE A 29 -6.06 -3.56 2.87
N GLY A 30 -4.85 -4.04 3.16
CA GLY A 30 -3.81 -4.20 2.15
C GLY A 30 -4.21 -5.26 1.12
N THR A 31 -3.53 -5.34 0.00
CA THR A 31 -3.88 -6.26 -1.10
C THR A 31 -3.02 -7.51 -1.10
N ASP A 32 -1.77 -7.37 -1.46
CA ASP A 32 -0.88 -8.50 -1.72
C ASP A 32 -0.51 -9.20 -0.41
N ASP A 33 -0.57 -10.52 -0.41
CA ASP A 33 -0.42 -11.42 0.76
C ASP A 33 -1.43 -11.18 1.91
N VAL A 34 -2.47 -10.34 1.70
CA VAL A 34 -3.58 -10.10 2.65
C VAL A 34 -4.89 -10.58 2.06
N LEU A 35 -5.28 -10.06 0.89
CA LEU A 35 -6.50 -10.44 0.19
C LEU A 35 -6.23 -11.51 -0.87
N TRP A 36 -5.12 -11.40 -1.57
CA TRP A 36 -4.72 -12.36 -2.61
C TRP A 36 -3.21 -12.52 -2.68
N LYS A 37 -2.80 -13.64 -3.29
CA LYS A 37 -1.42 -13.94 -3.65
C LYS A 37 -1.38 -14.32 -5.14
N GLY A 38 -0.70 -13.50 -5.95
CA GLY A 38 -0.84 -13.63 -7.40
C GLY A 38 -2.29 -13.46 -7.84
N ASN A 39 -2.88 -14.47 -8.46
CA ASN A 39 -4.26 -14.46 -8.96
C ASN A 39 -5.25 -15.27 -8.10
N GLU A 40 -4.83 -15.75 -6.95
CA GLU A 40 -5.66 -16.55 -6.05
C GLU A 40 -5.94 -15.77 -4.75
N PRO A 41 -7.15 -15.89 -4.18
CA PRO A 41 -7.43 -15.31 -2.89
C PRO A 41 -6.60 -16.00 -1.79
N VAL A 42 -6.21 -15.26 -0.77
CA VAL A 42 -5.65 -15.83 0.46
C VAL A 42 -6.77 -16.59 1.19
N ASP A 43 -6.42 -17.71 1.82
CA ASP A 43 -7.37 -18.54 2.57
C ASP A 43 -8.23 -17.71 3.53
N HIS A 44 -9.55 -17.86 3.38
CA HIS A 44 -10.57 -17.16 4.14
C HIS A 44 -10.59 -15.63 4.01
N ALA A 45 -9.83 -15.03 3.08
CA ALA A 45 -9.81 -13.59 2.91
C ALA A 45 -11.13 -13.05 2.37
N VAL A 46 -11.73 -13.75 1.40
CA VAL A 46 -13.02 -13.38 0.79
C VAL A 46 -14.13 -13.43 1.84
N GLU A 47 -14.19 -14.52 2.61
CA GLU A 47 -15.19 -14.70 3.65
C GLU A 47 -15.04 -13.65 4.75
N ALA A 48 -13.80 -13.38 5.21
CA ALA A 48 -13.53 -12.40 6.25
C ALA A 48 -13.92 -10.98 5.80
N PHE A 49 -13.52 -10.58 4.60
CA PHE A 49 -13.85 -9.27 4.01
C PHE A 49 -15.38 -9.10 3.89
N ASN A 50 -16.05 -10.06 3.24
CA ASN A 50 -17.49 -10.01 3.00
C ASN A 50 -18.29 -10.10 4.30
N LEU A 51 -17.85 -10.92 5.28
CA LEU A 51 -18.48 -10.99 6.59
C LEU A 51 -18.40 -9.65 7.34
N MET A 52 -17.26 -8.97 7.30
CA MET A 52 -17.12 -7.64 7.92
C MET A 52 -18.11 -6.65 7.31
N LYS A 53 -18.22 -6.64 5.98
CA LYS A 53 -19.19 -5.79 5.25
C LYS A 53 -20.64 -6.15 5.59
N MET A 54 -20.97 -7.43 5.63
CA MET A 54 -22.31 -7.92 6.05
C MET A 54 -22.65 -7.54 7.51
N LYS A 55 -21.67 -7.40 8.38
CA LYS A 55 -21.82 -6.92 9.76
C LYS A 55 -21.88 -5.39 9.86
N GLY A 56 -22.03 -4.69 8.75
CA GLY A 56 -22.21 -3.23 8.70
C GLY A 56 -20.90 -2.42 8.84
N LYS A 57 -19.73 -3.06 8.71
CA LYS A 57 -18.46 -2.33 8.69
C LYS A 57 -18.20 -1.76 7.31
N ARG A 58 -17.65 -0.55 7.24
CA ARG A 58 -17.09 -0.02 6.00
C ARG A 58 -15.80 -0.77 5.70
N THR A 59 -15.67 -1.32 4.51
CA THR A 59 -14.45 -2.03 4.07
C THR A 59 -13.79 -1.23 2.94
N LEU A 60 -12.48 -1.00 3.06
CA LEU A 60 -11.68 -0.29 2.07
C LEU A 60 -10.51 -1.19 1.65
N ILE A 61 -10.17 -1.15 0.38
CA ILE A 61 -8.95 -1.75 -0.17
C ILE A 61 -7.96 -0.62 -0.46
N VAL A 62 -6.75 -0.68 0.09
CA VAL A 62 -5.70 0.32 -0.14
C VAL A 62 -4.45 -0.38 -0.67
N SER A 63 -4.10 -0.10 -1.92
CA SER A 63 -3.03 -0.78 -2.65
C SER A 63 -1.92 0.14 -3.13
N ASN A 64 -0.66 -0.29 -2.94
CA ASN A 64 0.50 0.31 -3.59
C ASN A 64 0.84 -0.35 -4.94
N ASN A 65 0.13 -1.43 -5.30
CA ASN A 65 0.35 -2.12 -6.56
C ASN A 65 -0.04 -1.21 -7.73
N THR A 66 0.90 -0.96 -8.63
CA THR A 66 0.73 -0.14 -9.82
C THR A 66 0.91 -0.93 -11.11
N ILE A 67 1.14 -2.25 -11.02
CA ILE A 67 1.18 -3.12 -12.21
C ILE A 67 -0.17 -3.09 -12.92
N LEU A 68 -1.24 -3.12 -12.13
CA LEU A 68 -2.61 -3.01 -12.62
C LEU A 68 -3.09 -1.56 -12.54
N HIS A 69 -3.78 -1.11 -13.57
CA HIS A 69 -4.61 0.09 -13.49
C HIS A 69 -5.69 -0.07 -12.40
N SER A 70 -6.13 1.01 -11.75
CA SER A 70 -7.11 0.95 -10.66
C SER A 70 -8.41 0.24 -11.03
N SER A 71 -8.89 0.40 -12.27
CA SER A 71 -10.07 -0.33 -12.77
C SER A 71 -9.84 -1.84 -12.93
N GLU A 72 -8.63 -2.26 -13.24
CA GLU A 72 -8.28 -3.68 -13.36
C GLU A 72 -8.12 -4.31 -11.97
N LEU A 73 -7.57 -3.57 -11.01
CA LEU A 73 -7.52 -4.00 -9.61
C LEU A 73 -8.94 -4.24 -9.05
N LEU A 74 -9.87 -3.33 -9.33
CA LEU A 74 -11.28 -3.49 -8.96
C LEU A 74 -11.90 -4.73 -9.63
N LYS A 75 -11.68 -4.92 -10.94
CA LYS A 75 -12.16 -6.12 -11.67
C LYS A 75 -11.59 -7.40 -11.07
N LYS A 76 -10.30 -7.41 -10.73
CA LYS A 76 -9.64 -8.53 -10.06
C LYS A 76 -10.29 -8.84 -8.72
N ALA A 77 -10.47 -7.83 -7.86
CA ALA A 77 -11.12 -8.01 -6.56
C ALA A 77 -12.52 -8.62 -6.71
N LYS A 78 -13.35 -8.08 -7.60
CA LYS A 78 -14.70 -8.61 -7.88
C LYS A 78 -14.67 -10.05 -8.42
N LYS A 79 -13.74 -10.35 -9.33
CA LYS A 79 -13.57 -11.71 -9.90
C LYS A 79 -13.17 -12.74 -8.83
N LEU A 80 -12.38 -12.32 -7.84
CA LEU A 80 -11.97 -13.16 -6.72
C LEU A 80 -13.07 -13.33 -5.66
N GLY A 81 -14.21 -12.65 -5.80
CA GLY A 81 -15.37 -12.78 -4.90
C GLY A 81 -15.48 -11.74 -3.80
N PHE A 82 -14.64 -10.70 -3.81
CA PHE A 82 -14.77 -9.59 -2.86
C PHE A 82 -15.93 -8.67 -3.25
N ASN A 83 -16.83 -8.43 -2.30
CA ASN A 83 -17.93 -7.49 -2.47
C ASN A 83 -17.43 -6.05 -2.23
N VAL A 84 -16.90 -5.42 -3.27
CA VAL A 84 -16.26 -4.11 -3.22
C VAL A 84 -16.73 -3.21 -4.36
N GLU A 85 -16.91 -1.92 -4.09
CA GLU A 85 -17.27 -0.90 -5.08
C GLU A 85 -16.05 -0.02 -5.41
N LYS A 86 -16.17 0.77 -6.50
CA LYS A 86 -15.06 1.57 -7.03
C LYS A 86 -14.52 2.55 -5.97
N GLU A 87 -15.42 3.18 -5.23
CA GLU A 87 -15.11 4.21 -4.22
C GLU A 87 -14.43 3.62 -2.98
N GLU A 88 -14.46 2.28 -2.85
CA GLU A 88 -13.83 1.55 -1.74
C GLU A 88 -12.40 1.07 -2.10
N VAL A 89 -11.93 1.34 -3.33
CA VAL A 89 -10.58 0.94 -3.80
C VAL A 89 -9.72 2.19 -3.98
N LEU A 90 -8.70 2.31 -3.16
CA LEU A 90 -7.72 3.39 -3.18
C LEU A 90 -6.38 2.84 -3.63
N THR A 91 -5.76 3.51 -4.61
CA THR A 91 -4.48 3.09 -5.18
C THR A 91 -3.45 4.20 -5.13
N SER A 92 -2.18 3.84 -5.10
CA SER A 92 -1.10 4.81 -5.22
C SER A 92 -1.12 5.52 -6.58
N GLY A 93 -1.53 4.83 -7.66
CA GLY A 93 -1.74 5.45 -8.96
C GLY A 93 -2.80 6.54 -8.92
N GLY A 94 -3.95 6.26 -8.28
CA GLY A 94 -5.00 7.26 -8.07
C GLY A 94 -4.54 8.45 -7.23
N LEU A 95 -3.71 8.22 -6.20
CA LEU A 95 -3.10 9.31 -5.42
C LEU A 95 -2.13 10.15 -6.27
N VAL A 96 -1.32 9.51 -7.14
CA VAL A 96 -0.45 10.24 -8.08
C VAL A 96 -1.28 11.19 -8.94
N VAL A 97 -2.34 10.69 -9.55
CA VAL A 97 -3.24 11.49 -10.39
C VAL A 97 -3.84 12.66 -9.61
N LYS A 98 -4.34 12.40 -8.40
CA LYS A 98 -4.88 13.46 -7.52
C LYS A 98 -3.82 14.52 -7.24
N TYR A 99 -2.61 14.11 -6.85
CA TYR A 99 -1.50 14.99 -6.55
C TYR A 99 -1.10 15.87 -7.74
N LEU A 100 -1.01 15.29 -8.94
CA LEU A 100 -0.68 16.04 -10.17
C LEU A 100 -1.73 17.10 -10.49
N LYS A 101 -3.03 16.75 -10.35
CA LYS A 101 -4.15 17.68 -10.58
C LYS A 101 -4.17 18.82 -9.56
N GLU A 102 -4.03 18.52 -8.28
CA GLU A 102 -4.02 19.50 -7.18
C GLU A 102 -2.85 20.49 -7.28
N ARG A 103 -1.72 20.04 -7.85
CA ARG A 103 -0.54 20.89 -8.11
C ARG A 103 -0.63 21.67 -9.41
N GLY A 104 -1.66 21.43 -10.24
CA GLY A 104 -1.78 22.09 -11.53
C GLY A 104 -0.58 21.79 -12.43
N ILE A 105 -0.08 20.56 -12.44
CA ILE A 105 1.08 20.19 -13.27
C ILE A 105 0.70 20.30 -14.73
N GLU A 106 1.36 21.21 -15.43
CA GLU A 106 1.28 21.37 -16.88
C GLU A 106 2.58 20.83 -17.49
N GLY A 107 2.46 19.86 -18.41
CA GLY A 107 3.60 19.20 -19.04
C GLY A 107 3.53 17.68 -18.99
N LYS A 108 4.64 17.04 -19.37
CA LYS A 108 4.73 15.58 -19.49
C LYS A 108 5.23 14.94 -18.20
N VAL A 109 4.82 13.68 -18.01
CA VAL A 109 5.27 12.80 -16.95
C VAL A 109 6.13 11.69 -17.55
N LEU A 110 7.41 11.63 -17.19
CA LEU A 110 8.25 10.47 -17.46
C LEU A 110 7.86 9.37 -16.45
N VAL A 111 7.25 8.31 -16.95
CA VAL A 111 6.83 7.18 -16.10
C VAL A 111 7.86 6.06 -16.21
N CYS A 112 8.61 5.83 -15.13
CA CYS A 112 9.45 4.65 -14.91
C CYS A 112 8.63 3.66 -14.08
N GLY A 113 7.77 2.90 -14.72
CA GLY A 113 6.81 2.04 -14.08
C GLY A 113 6.07 1.14 -15.08
N SER A 114 5.18 0.34 -14.54
CA SER A 114 4.36 -0.59 -15.32
C SER A 114 3.37 0.12 -16.24
N LYS A 115 2.84 -0.62 -17.20
CA LYS A 115 1.79 -0.12 -18.11
C LYS A 115 0.53 0.32 -17.36
N GLY A 116 0.20 -0.33 -16.24
CA GLY A 116 -0.95 0.06 -15.41
C GLY A 116 -0.79 1.48 -14.84
N LEU A 117 0.39 1.82 -14.33
CA LEU A 117 0.68 3.17 -13.83
C LEU A 117 0.65 4.22 -14.94
N GLU A 118 1.20 3.88 -16.09
CA GLU A 118 1.18 4.77 -17.24
C GLU A 118 -0.24 5.08 -17.70
N LEU A 119 -1.07 4.06 -17.86
CA LEU A 119 -2.48 4.22 -18.23
C LEU A 119 -3.25 5.05 -17.18
N GLU A 120 -2.98 4.88 -15.89
CA GLU A 120 -3.59 5.67 -14.83
C GLU A 120 -3.31 7.18 -15.03
N VAL A 121 -2.08 7.53 -15.40
CA VAL A 121 -1.66 8.91 -15.66
C VAL A 121 -2.28 9.44 -16.97
N GLN A 122 -2.30 8.62 -18.03
CA GLN A 122 -2.86 8.99 -19.35
C GLN A 122 -4.37 9.17 -19.31
N ASP A 123 -5.10 8.26 -18.65
CA ASP A 123 -6.57 8.34 -18.51
C ASP A 123 -7.00 9.58 -17.70
N ALA A 124 -6.10 10.10 -16.87
CA ALA A 124 -6.32 11.34 -16.14
C ALA A 124 -6.09 12.62 -16.96
N GLY A 125 -5.62 12.48 -18.22
CA GLY A 125 -5.39 13.56 -19.17
C GLY A 125 -3.96 14.09 -19.19
N PHE A 126 -2.99 13.42 -18.55
CA PHE A 126 -1.58 13.83 -18.61
C PHE A 126 -0.86 13.13 -19.75
N ASN A 127 -0.02 13.88 -20.44
CA ASN A 127 0.89 13.31 -21.44
C ASN A 127 2.06 12.60 -20.76
N THR A 128 2.46 11.45 -21.29
CA THR A 128 3.63 10.71 -20.82
C THR A 128 4.76 10.78 -21.84
N ASP A 129 6.00 10.88 -21.36
CA ASP A 129 7.19 10.80 -22.21
C ASP A 129 7.54 9.33 -22.44
N ILE A 130 7.07 8.79 -23.57
CA ILE A 130 7.29 7.40 -23.98
C ILE A 130 8.56 7.29 -24.83
N GLU A 131 8.85 8.30 -25.64
CA GLU A 131 9.87 8.26 -26.68
C GLU A 131 11.30 8.20 -26.11
N ASN A 132 11.50 8.72 -24.90
CA ASN A 132 12.83 8.79 -24.28
C ASN A 132 13.11 7.68 -23.27
N ARG A 133 12.25 6.68 -23.14
CA ARG A 133 12.43 5.59 -22.14
C ARG A 133 13.60 4.67 -22.45
N ASP A 134 13.86 4.46 -23.71
CA ASP A 134 14.83 3.49 -24.23
C ASP A 134 15.78 4.15 -25.24
N PRO A 135 16.68 5.04 -24.80
CA PRO A 135 17.62 5.68 -25.70
C PRO A 135 18.48 4.64 -26.41
N GLU A 136 18.71 4.83 -27.69
CA GLU A 136 19.55 3.95 -28.49
C GLU A 136 21.04 4.08 -28.09
N GLY A 137 21.78 2.99 -28.23
CA GLY A 137 23.21 2.96 -27.94
C GLY A 137 23.71 1.55 -27.62
N ASN A 138 24.99 1.35 -27.65
CA ASN A 138 25.65 0.07 -27.38
C ASN A 138 26.20 -0.03 -25.95
N ASN A 139 26.22 1.09 -25.23
CA ASN A 139 26.76 1.18 -23.86
C ASN A 139 26.10 2.33 -23.08
N ALA A 140 26.35 2.39 -21.77
CA ALA A 140 25.73 3.37 -20.87
C ALA A 140 26.04 4.83 -21.24
N LEU A 141 27.23 5.12 -21.75
CA LEU A 141 27.60 6.47 -22.18
C LEU A 141 26.80 6.90 -23.41
N GLU A 142 26.68 6.02 -24.40
CA GLU A 142 25.89 6.29 -25.60
C GLU A 142 24.40 6.48 -25.26
N HIS A 143 23.84 5.63 -24.39
CA HIS A 143 22.46 5.80 -23.89
C HIS A 143 22.27 7.17 -23.22
N ALA A 144 23.22 7.60 -22.37
CA ALA A 144 23.15 8.90 -21.72
C ALA A 144 23.24 10.06 -22.71
N MET A 145 24.12 9.96 -23.70
CA MET A 145 24.31 10.98 -24.74
C MET A 145 23.12 11.07 -25.70
N ASN A 146 22.48 9.94 -26.01
CA ASN A 146 21.34 9.86 -26.91
C ASN A 146 20.00 10.15 -26.19
N THR A 147 20.01 10.33 -24.88
CA THR A 147 18.82 10.78 -24.14
C THR A 147 18.45 12.20 -24.58
N ILE A 148 17.40 12.32 -25.36
CA ILE A 148 16.85 13.63 -25.76
C ILE A 148 15.94 14.08 -24.62
N LYS A 149 16.35 15.13 -23.90
CA LYS A 149 15.52 15.70 -22.83
C LYS A 149 14.39 16.53 -23.43
N ASP A 150 13.17 16.02 -23.33
CA ASP A 150 11.98 16.77 -23.68
C ASP A 150 11.80 17.92 -22.66
N PRO A 151 11.81 19.20 -23.11
CA PRO A 151 11.66 20.33 -22.22
C PRO A 151 10.29 20.44 -21.56
N GLU A 152 9.30 19.68 -22.03
CA GLU A 152 7.96 19.65 -21.44
C GLU A 152 7.86 18.70 -20.23
N VAL A 153 8.84 17.83 -20.00
CA VAL A 153 8.83 16.94 -18.84
C VAL A 153 8.96 17.74 -17.55
N ARG A 154 8.02 17.55 -16.63
CA ARG A 154 7.96 18.20 -15.32
C ARG A 154 8.06 17.23 -14.16
N VAL A 155 7.86 15.96 -14.42
CA VAL A 155 7.77 14.91 -13.40
C VAL A 155 8.51 13.66 -13.85
N VAL A 156 9.33 13.10 -12.96
CA VAL A 156 9.80 11.72 -13.03
C VAL A 156 9.02 10.94 -12.00
N LEU A 157 8.19 10.00 -12.43
CA LEU A 157 7.36 9.13 -11.63
C LEU A 157 7.91 7.71 -11.65
N VAL A 158 8.29 7.19 -10.48
CA VAL A 158 8.83 5.83 -10.33
C VAL A 158 7.82 4.94 -9.62
N GLY A 159 7.44 3.86 -10.27
CA GLY A 159 6.60 2.79 -9.74
C GLY A 159 7.28 1.44 -9.89
N GLN A 160 6.54 0.37 -9.57
CA GLN A 160 7.00 -0.98 -9.90
C GLN A 160 7.06 -1.12 -11.42
N ASP A 161 8.22 -1.53 -11.94
CA ASP A 161 8.48 -1.74 -13.36
C ASP A 161 9.12 -3.11 -13.58
N GLU A 162 8.37 -4.03 -14.18
CA GLU A 162 8.85 -5.39 -14.49
C GLU A 162 9.93 -5.41 -15.59
N GLN A 163 10.11 -4.28 -16.29
CA GLN A 163 11.07 -4.10 -17.36
C GLN A 163 12.12 -3.02 -17.05
N MET A 164 12.30 -2.69 -15.75
CA MET A 164 13.29 -1.70 -15.36
C MET A 164 14.70 -2.18 -15.70
N ASP A 165 15.42 -1.38 -16.45
CA ASP A 165 16.79 -1.64 -16.84
C ASP A 165 17.69 -0.40 -16.63
N SER A 166 18.97 -0.53 -16.96
CA SER A 166 19.94 0.56 -16.81
C SER A 166 19.64 1.76 -17.70
N ARG A 167 19.00 1.56 -18.87
CA ARG A 167 18.67 2.64 -19.80
C ARG A 167 17.62 3.55 -19.19
N LYS A 168 16.52 2.98 -18.69
CA LYS A 168 15.47 3.73 -17.99
C LYS A 168 16.02 4.46 -16.77
N MET A 169 16.91 3.84 -15.99
CA MET A 169 17.57 4.51 -14.87
C MET A 169 18.43 5.69 -15.32
N ILE A 170 19.20 5.55 -16.39
CA ILE A 170 20.01 6.63 -16.96
C ILE A 170 19.12 7.80 -17.36
N VAL A 171 18.00 7.56 -18.05
CA VAL A 171 17.05 8.60 -18.46
C VAL A 171 16.48 9.31 -17.23
N ALA A 172 15.96 8.57 -16.25
CA ALA A 172 15.40 9.15 -15.02
C ALA A 172 16.44 10.01 -14.29
N CYS A 173 17.67 9.49 -14.13
CA CYS A 173 18.75 10.22 -13.46
C CYS A 173 19.11 11.51 -14.20
N ASN A 174 19.16 11.49 -15.53
CA ASN A 174 19.49 12.68 -16.33
C ASN A 174 18.40 13.75 -16.27
N TYR A 175 17.12 13.39 -16.26
CA TYR A 175 16.04 14.36 -16.01
C TYR A 175 16.15 14.98 -14.63
N LEU A 176 16.41 14.17 -13.60
CA LEU A 176 16.49 14.61 -12.20
C LEU A 176 17.72 15.47 -11.86
N LEU A 177 18.68 15.67 -12.79
CA LEU A 177 19.72 16.70 -12.67
C LEU A 177 19.11 18.11 -12.66
N ASN A 178 17.95 18.28 -13.27
CA ASN A 178 17.17 19.53 -13.15
C ASN A 178 16.34 19.47 -11.86
N THR A 179 16.63 20.37 -10.91
CA THR A 179 15.95 20.44 -9.61
C THR A 179 14.49 20.84 -9.68
N GLU A 180 14.06 21.49 -10.76
CA GLU A 180 12.66 21.89 -10.99
C GLU A 180 11.76 20.71 -11.37
N ILE A 181 12.34 19.60 -11.83
CA ILE A 181 11.58 18.39 -12.15
C ILE A 181 11.21 17.68 -10.83
N LEU A 182 9.92 17.39 -10.67
CA LEU A 182 9.42 16.65 -9.50
C LEU A 182 9.88 15.20 -9.55
N PHE A 183 10.30 14.68 -8.41
CA PHE A 183 10.60 13.27 -8.24
C PHE A 183 9.52 12.63 -7.38
N LEU A 184 8.71 11.75 -7.97
CA LEU A 184 7.57 11.07 -7.34
C LEU A 184 7.78 9.56 -7.32
N ALA A 185 7.26 8.88 -6.31
CA ALA A 185 7.27 7.42 -6.21
C ALA A 185 5.95 6.87 -5.63
N THR A 186 5.57 5.66 -6.03
CA THR A 186 4.28 5.05 -5.71
C THR A 186 4.27 4.24 -4.42
N GLY A 187 5.40 4.05 -3.76
CA GLY A 187 5.46 3.29 -2.50
C GLY A 187 6.86 3.10 -1.95
N MET A 188 6.95 2.43 -0.81
CA MET A 188 8.20 2.15 -0.09
C MET A 188 8.49 0.65 0.04
N ASP A 189 7.79 -0.20 -0.68
CA ASP A 189 8.02 -1.64 -0.66
C ASP A 189 9.22 -1.99 -1.54
N ASN A 190 10.18 -2.75 -0.99
CA ASN A 190 11.41 -3.11 -1.70
C ASN A 190 11.18 -4.29 -2.65
N PHE A 191 10.27 -5.18 -2.30
CA PHE A 191 9.97 -6.38 -3.08
C PHE A 191 8.56 -6.89 -2.78
N ALA A 192 7.97 -7.53 -3.77
CA ALA A 192 6.80 -8.39 -3.65
C ALA A 192 7.22 -9.86 -3.53
N ASN A 193 6.43 -10.66 -2.81
CA ASN A 193 6.66 -12.10 -2.71
C ASN A 193 5.91 -12.83 -3.84
N ALA A 194 6.60 -13.78 -4.48
CA ALA A 194 6.03 -14.66 -5.49
C ALA A 194 6.41 -16.12 -5.14
N GLY A 195 5.75 -16.69 -4.14
CA GLY A 195 6.12 -18.00 -3.58
C GLY A 195 7.47 -17.94 -2.88
N GLU A 196 8.45 -18.70 -3.37
CA GLU A 196 9.83 -18.69 -2.88
C GLU A 196 10.69 -17.56 -3.48
N TYR A 197 10.17 -16.86 -4.48
CA TYR A 197 10.87 -15.81 -5.20
C TYR A 197 10.52 -14.43 -4.65
N ARG A 198 11.42 -13.47 -4.89
CA ARG A 198 11.22 -12.04 -4.61
C ARG A 198 11.31 -11.24 -5.89
N ILE A 199 10.30 -10.42 -6.12
CA ILE A 199 10.26 -9.52 -7.27
C ILE A 199 10.59 -8.12 -6.74
N PRO A 200 11.61 -7.41 -7.32
CA PRO A 200 11.89 -6.02 -6.94
C PRO A 200 10.65 -5.16 -7.11
N ASP A 201 10.40 -4.29 -6.13
CA ASP A 201 9.26 -3.36 -6.15
C ASP A 201 9.76 -1.90 -6.26
N ALA A 202 8.86 -0.96 -6.35
CA ALA A 202 9.08 0.46 -6.64
C ALA A 202 10.24 1.07 -5.85
N TYR A 203 10.34 0.80 -4.55
CA TYR A 203 11.37 1.42 -3.71
C TYR A 203 12.78 0.92 -4.01
N CYS A 204 12.94 -0.28 -4.52
CA CYS A 204 14.22 -0.79 -5.00
C CYS A 204 14.77 0.08 -6.14
N MET A 205 13.89 0.44 -7.08
CA MET A 205 14.20 1.29 -8.22
C MET A 205 14.44 2.75 -7.79
N VAL A 206 13.61 3.24 -6.88
CA VAL A 206 13.77 4.56 -6.26
C VAL A 206 15.13 4.69 -5.60
N GLN A 207 15.56 3.70 -4.80
CA GLN A 207 16.85 3.74 -4.11
C GLN A 207 18.03 3.77 -5.09
N ALA A 208 17.93 3.05 -6.22
CA ALA A 208 18.96 3.11 -7.25
C ALA A 208 19.09 4.52 -7.84
N ILE A 209 17.98 5.17 -8.19
CA ILE A 209 17.96 6.54 -8.72
C ILE A 209 18.38 7.55 -7.64
N GLU A 210 17.89 7.40 -6.40
CA GLU A 210 18.25 8.27 -5.26
C GLU A 210 19.76 8.23 -4.98
N SER A 211 20.40 7.05 -5.09
CA SER A 211 21.84 6.90 -4.85
C SER A 211 22.71 7.69 -5.83
N VAL A 212 22.21 7.92 -7.05
CA VAL A 212 22.92 8.68 -8.10
C VAL A 212 22.66 10.19 -7.96
N ASN A 213 21.39 10.57 -7.75
CA ASN A 213 20.98 11.98 -7.77
C ASN A 213 20.97 12.64 -6.40
N HIS A 214 21.11 11.88 -5.30
CA HIS A 214 21.02 12.34 -3.92
C HIS A 214 19.70 13.11 -3.61
N ARG A 215 18.65 12.82 -4.36
CA ARG A 215 17.31 13.41 -4.20
C ARG A 215 16.32 12.37 -3.73
N LYS A 216 15.49 12.74 -2.75
CA LYS A 216 14.41 11.88 -2.25
C LYS A 216 13.12 12.17 -3.00
N PRO A 217 12.36 11.14 -3.40
CA PRO A 217 11.05 11.34 -3.99
C PRO A 217 10.01 11.74 -2.96
N ILE A 218 8.92 12.33 -3.43
CA ILE A 218 7.66 12.40 -2.69
C ILE A 218 6.96 11.05 -2.89
N ILE A 219 6.70 10.35 -1.78
CA ILE A 219 6.05 9.04 -1.81
C ILE A 219 4.53 9.22 -1.87
N LEU A 220 3.91 8.75 -2.93
CA LEU A 220 2.46 8.82 -3.19
C LEU A 220 1.84 7.42 -3.14
N GLY A 221 1.83 6.85 -1.96
CA GLY A 221 1.31 5.54 -1.63
C GLY A 221 1.51 5.27 -0.15
N LYS A 222 1.07 4.13 0.37
CA LYS A 222 1.39 3.76 1.76
C LYS A 222 2.92 3.78 1.97
N PRO A 223 3.43 4.33 3.08
CA PRO A 223 2.71 4.71 4.30
C PRO A 223 2.13 6.13 4.32
N ASN A 224 2.12 6.88 3.20
CA ASN A 224 1.61 8.24 3.18
C ASN A 224 0.09 8.27 3.44
N PRO A 225 -0.39 8.96 4.52
CA PRO A 225 -1.82 9.07 4.83
C PRO A 225 -2.67 9.73 3.74
N GLN A 226 -2.06 10.52 2.86
CA GLN A 226 -2.76 11.19 1.75
C GLN A 226 -3.44 10.22 0.78
N ILE A 227 -3.07 8.92 0.80
CA ILE A 227 -3.73 7.90 -0.02
C ILE A 227 -5.23 7.76 0.32
N LEU A 228 -5.65 8.15 1.51
CA LEU A 228 -7.05 8.17 1.90
C LEU A 228 -7.85 9.30 1.24
N GLY A 229 -7.18 10.34 0.72
CA GLY A 229 -7.85 11.49 0.11
C GLY A 229 -8.88 12.10 1.05
N ASP A 230 -10.06 12.38 0.52
CA ASP A 230 -11.14 13.03 1.27
C ASP A 230 -11.70 12.12 2.38
N LEU A 231 -11.57 10.80 2.24
CA LEU A 231 -11.97 9.84 3.26
C LEU A 231 -11.23 10.02 4.59
N ALA A 232 -10.03 10.62 4.58
CA ALA A 232 -9.25 10.83 5.80
C ALA A 232 -10.03 11.60 6.89
N SER A 233 -10.88 12.56 6.49
CA SER A 233 -11.72 13.35 7.41
C SER A 233 -12.91 12.58 7.99
N GLU A 234 -13.33 11.50 7.33
CA GLU A 234 -14.47 10.67 7.74
C GLU A 234 -14.06 9.54 8.67
N LEU A 235 -12.78 9.14 8.64
CA LEU A 235 -12.28 7.99 9.37
C LEU A 235 -11.90 8.37 10.82
N LYS A 236 -12.51 7.66 11.78
CA LYS A 236 -12.20 7.86 13.19
C LYS A 236 -11.05 6.93 13.60
N PRO A 237 -9.94 7.46 14.12
CA PRO A 237 -8.77 6.65 14.48
C PRO A 237 -9.07 5.50 15.42
N GLU A 238 -9.92 5.71 16.42
CA GLU A 238 -10.25 4.73 17.44
C GLU A 238 -11.14 3.58 16.95
N SER A 239 -11.85 3.75 15.82
CA SER A 239 -12.72 2.72 15.22
C SER A 239 -12.30 2.31 13.81
N THR A 240 -11.10 2.67 13.38
CA THR A 240 -10.52 2.23 12.11
C THR A 240 -9.41 1.21 12.36
N LEU A 241 -9.49 0.07 11.68
CA LEU A 241 -8.51 -1.02 11.71
C LEU A 241 -7.86 -1.18 10.34
N VAL A 242 -6.53 -1.18 10.30
CA VAL A 242 -5.76 -1.56 9.11
C VAL A 242 -5.32 -3.02 9.25
N ILE A 243 -5.65 -3.84 8.27
CA ILE A 243 -5.18 -5.22 8.16
C ILE A 243 -4.17 -5.27 7.01
N GLY A 244 -2.92 -5.59 7.32
CA GLY A 244 -1.82 -5.55 6.38
C GLY A 244 -0.75 -6.60 6.63
N ASN A 245 0.16 -6.71 5.68
CA ASN A 245 1.29 -7.66 5.72
C ASN A 245 2.64 -6.96 5.83
N SER A 246 2.78 -5.74 5.32
CA SER A 246 4.04 -4.99 5.27
C SER A 246 4.22 -4.09 6.50
N LEU A 247 5.37 -4.20 7.18
CA LEU A 247 5.69 -3.32 8.30
C LEU A 247 5.96 -1.88 7.84
N LYS A 248 6.57 -1.71 6.67
CA LYS A 248 6.99 -0.40 6.14
C LYS A 248 5.88 0.35 5.41
N SER A 249 4.91 -0.36 4.84
CA SER A 249 3.77 0.25 4.17
C SER A 249 2.51 0.19 5.03
N ASP A 250 1.96 -1.00 5.35
CA ASP A 250 0.66 -1.11 6.03
C ASP A 250 0.69 -0.71 7.50
N ILE A 251 1.63 -1.27 8.27
CA ILE A 251 1.69 -1.02 9.71
C ILE A 251 2.14 0.42 10.01
N LEU A 252 3.16 0.89 9.28
CA LEU A 252 3.59 2.28 9.38
C LEU A 252 2.46 3.24 8.98
N PHE A 253 1.72 2.94 7.90
CA PHE A 253 0.54 3.70 7.50
C PHE A 253 -0.51 3.77 8.62
N ALA A 254 -0.87 2.62 9.20
CA ALA A 254 -1.81 2.58 10.31
C ALA A 254 -1.37 3.46 11.48
N ASN A 255 -0.09 3.35 11.87
CA ASN A 255 0.47 4.11 12.99
C ASN A 255 0.56 5.61 12.70
N LEU A 256 0.89 6.02 11.48
CA LEU A 256 0.89 7.44 11.06
C LEU A 256 -0.53 8.03 11.06
N CYS A 257 -1.53 7.25 10.65
CA CYS A 257 -2.95 7.63 10.74
C CYS A 257 -3.52 7.51 12.15
N LYS A 258 -2.77 6.98 13.13
CA LYS A 258 -3.23 6.65 14.48
C LYS A 258 -4.35 5.61 14.50
N PHE A 259 -4.53 4.85 13.43
CA PHE A 259 -5.45 3.73 13.31
C PHE A 259 -4.96 2.53 14.11
N GLN A 260 -5.85 1.60 14.39
CA GLN A 260 -5.48 0.30 14.93
C GLN A 260 -4.89 -0.57 13.83
N SER A 261 -3.98 -1.49 14.17
CA SER A 261 -3.26 -2.29 13.20
C SER A 261 -3.29 -3.78 13.54
N LEU A 262 -3.56 -4.59 12.51
CA LEU A 262 -3.49 -6.05 12.54
C LEU A 262 -2.51 -6.52 11.45
N LEU A 263 -1.39 -7.11 11.88
CA LEU A 263 -0.43 -7.73 10.98
C LEU A 263 -0.89 -9.16 10.65
N ILE A 264 -0.91 -9.49 9.35
CA ILE A 264 -1.17 -10.85 8.84
C ILE A 264 0.10 -11.42 8.23
N GLY A 265 0.28 -12.74 8.32
CA GLY A 265 1.43 -13.42 7.71
C GLY A 265 2.73 -13.10 8.42
N CYS A 266 2.93 -13.73 9.57
CA CYS A 266 4.07 -13.48 10.47
C CYS A 266 5.33 -14.26 10.09
N GLU A 267 5.43 -14.74 8.87
CA GLU A 267 6.54 -15.51 8.31
C GLU A 267 7.79 -14.64 8.10
N ASN A 268 8.90 -15.28 7.73
CA ASN A 268 10.14 -14.60 7.31
C ASN A 268 10.80 -13.69 8.37
N GLY A 269 10.73 -14.06 9.65
CA GLY A 269 11.43 -13.32 10.72
C GLY A 269 10.82 -11.96 11.06
N LYS A 270 9.62 -11.63 10.56
CA LYS A 270 8.93 -10.38 10.89
C LYS A 270 8.72 -10.23 12.40
N LEU A 271 8.20 -11.28 13.07
CA LEU A 271 7.99 -11.27 14.52
C LEU A 271 9.30 -11.09 15.29
N THR A 272 10.36 -11.78 14.90
CA THR A 272 11.69 -11.62 15.52
C THR A 272 12.16 -10.17 15.46
N LYS A 273 11.99 -9.52 14.30
CA LYS A 273 12.32 -8.10 14.13
C LYS A 273 11.46 -7.20 15.01
N ILE A 274 10.15 -7.44 15.07
CA ILE A 274 9.20 -6.67 15.89
C ILE A 274 9.55 -6.80 17.36
N PHE A 275 9.74 -8.04 17.88
CA PHE A 275 10.07 -8.25 19.28
C PHE A 275 11.45 -7.69 19.64
N LYS A 276 12.40 -7.65 18.70
CA LYS A 276 13.67 -6.94 18.88
C LYS A 276 13.44 -5.45 19.09
N ILE A 277 12.64 -4.79 18.24
CA ILE A 277 12.29 -3.37 18.38
C ILE A 277 11.66 -3.09 19.74
N ILE A 278 10.70 -3.91 20.16
CA ILE A 278 10.01 -3.77 21.45
C ILE A 278 11.01 -3.92 22.61
N LYS A 279 11.87 -4.96 22.57
CA LYS A 279 12.86 -5.25 23.62
C LYS A 279 13.89 -4.13 23.75
N GLU A 280 14.37 -3.62 22.63
CA GLU A 280 15.39 -2.55 22.57
C GLU A 280 14.78 -1.16 22.82
N LYS A 281 13.44 -1.03 22.86
CA LYS A 281 12.70 0.23 22.99
C LYS A 281 13.17 1.27 21.95
N ASP A 282 13.47 0.82 20.72
CA ASP A 282 13.96 1.65 19.63
C ASP A 282 12.85 2.63 19.18
N ALA A 283 12.87 3.83 19.75
CA ALA A 283 11.86 4.86 19.47
C ALA A 283 11.75 5.20 17.99
N SER A 284 12.85 5.10 17.22
CA SER A 284 12.88 5.41 15.78
C SER A 284 12.13 4.37 14.92
N LYS A 285 11.86 3.18 15.48
CA LYS A 285 11.20 2.07 14.79
C LYS A 285 9.88 1.63 15.42
N MET A 286 9.47 2.27 16.51
CA MET A 286 8.21 1.91 17.19
C MET A 286 6.97 2.04 16.28
N ASP A 287 7.02 2.91 15.26
CA ASP A 287 5.95 3.02 14.27
C ASP A 287 5.84 1.81 13.33
N LEU A 288 6.80 0.88 13.35
CA LEU A 288 6.75 -0.39 12.62
C LEU A 288 6.14 -1.53 13.46
N VAL A 289 5.80 -1.28 14.73
CA VAL A 289 5.23 -2.29 15.62
C VAL A 289 3.71 -2.28 15.48
N PRO A 290 3.09 -3.42 15.10
CA PRO A 290 1.63 -3.53 15.03
C PRO A 290 1.01 -3.60 16.43
N ASP A 291 -0.26 -3.24 16.54
CA ASP A 291 -1.02 -3.43 17.79
C ASP A 291 -1.27 -4.91 18.04
N THR A 292 -1.69 -5.62 17.00
CA THR A 292 -2.07 -7.03 17.04
C THR A 292 -1.52 -7.80 15.85
N PHE A 293 -1.50 -9.13 15.95
CA PHE A 293 -1.15 -9.98 14.82
C PHE A 293 -1.94 -11.30 14.80
N LEU A 294 -2.04 -11.88 13.60
CA LEU A 294 -2.55 -13.23 13.32
C LEU A 294 -1.71 -13.86 12.21
N SER A 295 -1.61 -15.16 12.19
CA SER A 295 -0.96 -15.88 11.09
C SER A 295 -1.79 -15.84 9.81
N THR A 296 -3.13 -15.94 9.94
CA THR A 296 -4.09 -15.93 8.82
C THR A 296 -5.34 -15.13 9.18
N LEU A 297 -6.23 -14.93 8.22
CA LEU A 297 -7.53 -14.28 8.46
C LEU A 297 -8.60 -15.23 9.02
N SER A 298 -8.37 -16.54 8.99
CA SER A 298 -9.35 -17.55 9.46
C SER A 298 -9.91 -17.29 10.87
N PRO A 299 -9.09 -16.95 11.91
CA PRO A 299 -9.62 -16.70 13.24
C PRO A 299 -10.62 -15.54 13.33
N ILE A 300 -10.54 -14.57 12.41
CA ILE A 300 -11.46 -13.42 12.34
C ILE A 300 -12.91 -13.90 12.21
N LEU A 301 -13.15 -14.93 11.40
CA LEU A 301 -14.49 -15.49 11.20
C LEU A 301 -15.10 -15.95 12.53
N GLY A 302 -14.30 -16.68 13.32
CA GLY A 302 -14.72 -17.14 14.64
C GLY A 302 -14.99 -16.01 15.62
N PHE A 303 -14.15 -14.99 15.64
CA PHE A 303 -14.33 -13.81 16.49
C PHE A 303 -15.57 -13.00 16.11
N MET A 304 -15.83 -12.83 14.83
CA MET A 304 -17.00 -12.08 14.32
C MET A 304 -18.34 -12.82 14.53
N CYS A 305 -18.31 -14.15 14.70
CA CYS A 305 -19.48 -14.97 15.01
C CYS A 305 -19.69 -15.16 16.54
N THR A 306 -18.76 -14.72 17.38
CA THR A 306 -18.88 -14.83 18.83
C THR A 306 -19.95 -13.89 19.37
N LYS A 307 -20.95 -14.43 20.09
CA LYS A 307 -21.99 -13.61 20.72
C LYS A 307 -21.40 -12.73 21.81
N VAL A 308 -21.52 -11.44 21.68
CA VAL A 308 -21.17 -10.44 22.70
C VAL A 308 -22.48 -10.10 23.43
N LYS A 309 -22.59 -10.42 24.73
CA LYS A 309 -23.73 -9.95 25.54
C LYS A 309 -23.63 -8.44 25.63
N THR A 310 -24.66 -7.76 25.18
CA THR A 310 -24.81 -6.31 25.35
C THR A 310 -25.31 -6.02 26.77
N ASP A 311 -25.07 -4.83 27.31
CA ASP A 311 -25.53 -4.45 28.64
C ASP A 311 -27.08 -4.42 28.72
N ASP A 312 -27.77 -4.35 27.59
CA ASP A 312 -29.25 -4.48 27.51
C ASP A 312 -29.74 -5.90 27.82
N ASP A 313 -28.95 -6.94 27.56
CA ASP A 313 -29.28 -8.32 27.94
C ASP A 313 -29.21 -8.54 29.46
N LYS A 314 -28.50 -7.69 30.20
CA LYS A 314 -28.48 -7.74 31.68
C LYS A 314 -29.71 -7.11 32.31
N LYS A 315 -30.31 -6.09 31.65
CA LYS A 315 -31.52 -5.41 32.14
C LYS A 315 -32.82 -6.21 31.95
N LYS A 316 -32.81 -7.22 31.06
CA LYS A 316 -33.98 -8.08 30.83
C LYS A 316 -34.05 -9.30 31.75
N LYS A 317 -33.06 -9.48 32.63
CA LYS A 317 -33.01 -10.60 33.62
C LYS A 317 -33.04 -10.14 35.08
N SER A 318 -33.16 -8.85 35.31
CA SER A 318 -33.50 -8.26 36.62
C SER A 318 -34.96 -7.76 36.56
#